data_6a7cbbde3b6dac62cd5572234e97a8b9
#
_entry.id   6a7cbbde3b6dac62cd5572234e97a8b9
#
_cell.length_a   1.000
_cell.length_b   1.000
_cell.length_c   1.000
_cell.angle_alpha   90.00
_cell.angle_beta   90.00
_cell.angle_gamma   90.00
#
_symmetry.space_group_name_H-M   'P 1'
#
loop_
_entity.id
_entity.type
_entity.pdbx_description
1 polymer ?
#
loop_
_entity_poly.entity_id
_entity_poly.type
_entity_poly.pdbx_seq_one_letter_code
_entity_poly.pdbx_strand_id
1 'polypeptide(L)'
;MTLTDCQIFMTVSQLGTFAAAAEQMHLTPSAISHAVSGMESECGFLLFTRTKSGVTMTAAAESLLPSIRQMLNSSELLSQSIAQVNGMHKGVLRLGVFNSACVTWVPQLVPPFQKQFPGIDVQLYQGSYADIVDWLKGGT
;
A
#
# COMPACT_ATOMS: atom_id res chain seq x y z
N MET A 1 -8.14 5.59 -14.86
CA MET A 1 -7.33 5.42 -13.62
C MET A 1 -6.30 4.33 -13.84
N THR A 2 -5.01 4.60 -13.64
CA THR A 2 -3.86 3.70 -13.84
C THR A 2 -3.35 3.14 -12.50
N LEU A 3 -2.44 2.16 -12.54
CA LEU A 3 -1.76 1.67 -11.33
C LEU A 3 -0.96 2.78 -10.63
N THR A 4 -0.32 3.65 -11.39
CA THR A 4 0.41 4.81 -10.84
C THR A 4 -0.55 5.76 -10.13
N ASP A 5 -1.73 6.01 -10.68
CA ASP A 5 -2.75 6.82 -10.02
C ASP A 5 -3.20 6.19 -8.69
N CYS A 6 -3.37 4.88 -8.66
CA CYS A 6 -3.69 4.14 -7.44
C CYS A 6 -2.58 4.26 -6.37
N GLN A 7 -1.31 4.19 -6.79
CA GLN A 7 -0.16 4.40 -5.90
C GLN A 7 -0.13 5.84 -5.36
N ILE A 8 -0.33 6.83 -6.22
CA ILE A 8 -0.43 8.25 -5.83
C ILE A 8 -1.56 8.45 -4.82
N PHE A 9 -2.75 7.91 -5.12
CA PHE A 9 -3.91 7.98 -4.21
C PHE A 9 -3.57 7.43 -2.82
N MET A 10 -2.99 6.22 -2.76
CA MET A 10 -2.61 5.59 -1.50
C MET A 10 -1.55 6.40 -0.75
N THR A 11 -0.52 6.88 -1.43
CA THR A 11 0.55 7.66 -0.81
C THR A 11 0.04 8.98 -0.25
N VAL A 12 -0.81 9.70 -1.01
CA VAL A 12 -1.44 10.93 -0.54
C VAL A 12 -2.35 10.68 0.66
N SER A 13 -3.13 9.59 0.64
CA SER A 13 -4.03 9.23 1.74
C SER A 13 -3.29 8.92 3.05
N GLN A 14 -2.09 8.34 2.96
CA GLN A 14 -1.25 7.98 4.10
C GLN A 14 -0.48 9.17 4.68
N LEU A 15 0.05 10.03 3.80
CA LEU A 15 0.93 11.13 4.20
C LEU A 15 0.19 12.45 4.45
N GLY A 16 -1.04 12.57 4.00
CA GLY A 16 -1.91 13.73 4.24
C GLY A 16 -1.49 15.02 3.53
N THR A 17 -0.42 15.01 2.71
CA THR A 17 -0.01 16.18 1.92
C THR A 17 0.53 15.77 0.56
N PHE A 18 0.30 16.61 -0.46
CA PHE A 18 0.85 16.40 -1.80
C PHE A 18 2.37 16.55 -1.84
N ALA A 19 2.93 17.41 -0.98
CA ALA A 19 4.38 17.62 -0.89
C ALA A 19 5.09 16.36 -0.38
N ALA A 20 4.61 15.77 0.74
CA ALA A 20 5.19 14.55 1.29
C ALA A 20 5.03 13.36 0.33
N ALA A 21 3.88 13.24 -0.34
CA ALA A 21 3.67 12.21 -1.35
C ALA A 21 4.62 12.37 -2.55
N ALA A 22 4.85 13.61 -2.98
CA ALA A 22 5.79 13.91 -4.06
C ALA A 22 7.22 13.52 -3.69
N GLU A 23 7.66 13.86 -2.49
CA GLU A 23 8.98 13.50 -1.97
C GLU A 23 9.16 11.96 -1.94
N GLN A 24 8.20 11.23 -1.35
CA GLN A 24 8.26 9.77 -1.25
C GLN A 24 8.26 9.09 -2.62
N MET A 25 7.54 9.64 -3.59
CA MET A 25 7.43 9.06 -4.94
C MET A 25 8.48 9.60 -5.93
N HIS A 26 9.38 10.48 -5.48
CA HIS A 26 10.36 11.17 -6.34
C HIS A 26 9.71 11.92 -7.51
N LEU A 27 8.58 12.55 -7.24
CA LEU A 27 7.81 13.38 -8.17
C LEU A 27 7.78 14.84 -7.71
N THR A 28 7.21 15.71 -8.54
CA THR A 28 6.93 17.09 -8.13
C THR A 28 5.53 17.19 -7.50
N PRO A 29 5.30 18.12 -6.55
CA PRO A 29 3.96 18.36 -6.00
C PRO A 29 2.92 18.71 -7.08
N SER A 30 3.34 19.39 -8.14
CA SER A 30 2.51 19.69 -9.30
C SER A 30 2.07 18.41 -10.04
N ALA A 31 2.99 17.45 -10.24
CA ALA A 31 2.67 16.17 -10.87
C ALA A 31 1.64 15.37 -10.03
N ILE A 32 1.83 15.31 -8.70
CA ILE A 32 0.85 14.67 -7.79
C ILE A 32 -0.50 15.36 -7.88
N SER A 33 -0.52 16.71 -7.81
CA SER A 33 -1.78 17.48 -7.91
C SER A 33 -2.49 17.25 -9.25
N HIS A 34 -1.74 17.18 -10.34
CA HIS A 34 -2.30 16.95 -11.66
C HIS A 34 -2.87 15.54 -11.81
N ALA A 35 -2.17 14.52 -11.28
CA ALA A 35 -2.65 13.14 -11.28
C ALA A 35 -3.93 13.00 -10.44
N VAL A 36 -3.98 13.61 -9.24
CA VAL A 36 -5.19 13.62 -8.40
C VAL A 36 -6.35 14.30 -9.12
N SER A 37 -6.13 15.47 -9.73
CA SER A 37 -7.17 16.17 -10.50
C SER A 37 -7.67 15.34 -11.70
N GLY A 38 -6.77 14.59 -12.36
CA GLY A 38 -7.14 13.66 -13.42
C GLY A 38 -8.03 12.53 -12.93
N MET A 39 -7.68 11.91 -11.80
CA MET A 39 -8.52 10.88 -11.16
C MET A 39 -9.90 11.43 -10.77
N GLU A 40 -9.95 12.62 -10.16
CA GLU A 40 -11.20 13.27 -9.75
C GLU A 40 -12.10 13.60 -10.95
N SER A 41 -11.48 14.05 -12.06
CA SER A 41 -12.21 14.28 -13.31
C SER A 41 -12.77 12.97 -13.89
N GLU A 42 -12.02 11.89 -13.85
CA GLU A 42 -12.48 10.57 -14.32
C GLU A 42 -13.58 9.99 -13.42
N CYS A 43 -13.47 10.17 -12.09
CA CYS A 43 -14.46 9.70 -11.12
C CYS A 43 -15.72 10.57 -11.10
N GLY A 44 -15.62 11.84 -11.46
CA GLY A 44 -16.72 12.81 -11.40
C GLY A 44 -16.98 13.37 -10.01
N PHE A 45 -16.07 13.13 -9.04
CA PHE A 45 -16.14 13.67 -7.68
C PHE A 45 -14.75 13.88 -7.08
N LEU A 46 -14.67 14.70 -6.04
CA LEU A 46 -13.41 14.95 -5.34
C LEU A 46 -12.99 13.74 -4.52
N LEU A 47 -11.71 13.39 -4.60
CA LEU A 47 -11.09 12.35 -3.79
C LEU A 47 -10.52 12.92 -2.49
N PHE A 48 -10.04 14.18 -2.54
CA PHE A 48 -9.44 14.82 -1.39
C PHE A 48 -10.02 16.22 -1.17
N THR A 49 -10.16 16.60 0.10
CA THR A 49 -10.48 17.97 0.52
C THR A 49 -9.25 18.60 1.11
N ARG A 50 -9.03 19.89 0.79
CA ARG A 50 -7.92 20.67 1.35
C ARG A 50 -8.28 21.15 2.75
N THR A 51 -7.33 21.00 3.66
CA THR A 51 -7.40 21.50 5.03
C THR A 51 -6.24 22.47 5.29
N LYS A 52 -6.23 23.13 6.46
CA LYS A 52 -5.11 24.02 6.85
C LYS A 52 -3.79 23.24 7.02
N SER A 53 -3.86 21.96 7.33
CA SER A 53 -2.69 21.09 7.59
C SER A 53 -2.33 20.15 6.43
N GLY A 54 -3.07 20.17 5.32
CA GLY A 54 -2.83 19.28 4.18
C GLY A 54 -4.09 18.88 3.45
N VAL A 55 -4.25 17.59 3.18
CA VAL A 55 -5.43 17.03 2.51
C VAL A 55 -5.98 15.85 3.30
N THR A 56 -7.30 15.67 3.26
CA THR A 56 -8.00 14.53 3.84
C THR A 56 -8.87 13.88 2.77
N MET A 57 -9.04 12.55 2.84
CA MET A 57 -9.94 11.85 1.94
C MET A 57 -11.39 12.29 2.14
N THR A 58 -12.16 12.27 1.06
CA THR A 58 -13.62 12.37 1.12
C THR A 58 -14.23 11.00 1.47
N ALA A 59 -15.47 10.98 1.96
CA ALA A 59 -16.18 9.71 2.19
C ALA A 59 -16.31 8.85 0.90
N ALA A 60 -16.43 9.51 -0.26
CA ALA A 60 -16.42 8.83 -1.55
C ALA A 60 -15.05 8.16 -1.82
N ALA A 61 -13.96 8.84 -1.53
CA ALA A 61 -12.61 8.29 -1.67
C ALA A 61 -12.37 7.12 -0.71
N GLU A 62 -12.85 7.22 0.54
CA GLU A 62 -12.76 6.13 1.52
C GLU A 62 -13.45 4.85 1.02
N SER A 63 -14.60 4.99 0.35
CA SER A 63 -15.32 3.83 -0.23
C SER A 63 -14.55 3.14 -1.37
N LEU A 64 -13.61 3.83 -2.03
CA LEU A 64 -12.76 3.26 -3.08
C LEU A 64 -11.52 2.53 -2.56
N LEU A 65 -11.12 2.80 -1.31
CA LEU A 65 -9.90 2.24 -0.72
C LEU A 65 -9.76 0.72 -0.89
N PRO A 66 -10.79 -0.09 -0.59
CA PRO A 66 -10.68 -1.55 -0.73
C PRO A 66 -10.37 -1.98 -2.17
N SER A 67 -11.04 -1.36 -3.14
CA SER A 67 -10.86 -1.67 -4.56
C SER A 67 -9.49 -1.25 -5.09
N ILE A 68 -9.00 -0.07 -4.67
CA ILE A 68 -7.67 0.43 -5.02
C ILE A 68 -6.58 -0.49 -4.44
N ARG A 69 -6.70 -0.90 -3.17
CA ARG A 69 -5.79 -1.85 -2.55
C ARG A 69 -5.79 -3.20 -3.27
N GLN A 70 -6.96 -3.71 -3.61
CA GLN A 70 -7.08 -4.97 -4.35
C GLN A 70 -6.39 -4.89 -5.72
N MET A 71 -6.52 -3.77 -6.43
CA MET A 71 -5.87 -3.56 -7.72
C MET A 71 -4.34 -3.55 -7.58
N LEU A 72 -3.81 -2.85 -6.57
CA LEU A 72 -2.37 -2.81 -6.29
C LEU A 72 -1.83 -4.19 -5.89
N ASN A 73 -2.55 -4.93 -5.04
CA ASN A 73 -2.18 -6.29 -4.66
C ASN A 73 -2.20 -7.25 -5.85
N SER A 74 -3.19 -7.15 -6.73
CA SER A 74 -3.26 -7.99 -7.94
C SER A 74 -2.08 -7.72 -8.88
N SER A 75 -1.67 -6.46 -9.01
CA SER A 75 -0.47 -6.10 -9.78
C SER A 75 0.82 -6.66 -9.17
N GLU A 76 0.91 -6.65 -7.85
CA GLU A 76 2.04 -7.23 -7.15
C GLU A 76 2.09 -8.77 -7.32
N LEU A 77 0.95 -9.45 -7.18
CA LEU A 77 0.83 -10.90 -7.42
C LEU A 77 1.24 -11.28 -8.86
N LEU A 78 0.85 -10.47 -9.84
CA LEU A 78 1.28 -10.66 -11.22
C LEU A 78 2.81 -10.56 -11.35
N SER A 79 3.41 -9.55 -10.72
CA SER A 79 4.87 -9.36 -10.74
C SER A 79 5.60 -10.53 -10.08
N GLN A 80 5.06 -11.06 -8.98
CA GLN A 80 5.59 -12.26 -8.29
C GLN A 80 5.46 -13.49 -9.17
N SER A 81 4.32 -13.69 -9.85
CA SER A 81 4.11 -14.80 -10.78
C SER A 81 5.10 -14.76 -11.95
N ILE A 82 5.36 -13.59 -12.51
CA ILE A 82 6.37 -13.40 -13.56
C ILE A 82 7.77 -13.74 -13.03
N ALA A 83 8.12 -13.30 -11.82
CA ALA A 83 9.39 -13.61 -11.19
C ALA A 83 9.56 -15.12 -10.98
N GLN A 84 8.49 -15.80 -10.53
CA GLN A 84 8.49 -17.25 -10.34
C GLN A 84 8.71 -18.03 -11.65
N VAL A 85 8.04 -17.63 -12.73
CA VAL A 85 8.24 -18.24 -14.07
C VAL A 85 9.70 -18.07 -14.53
N ASN A 86 10.33 -16.95 -14.19
CA ASN A 86 11.76 -16.71 -14.48
C ASN A 86 12.73 -17.38 -13.47
N GLY A 87 12.24 -18.25 -12.60
CA GLY A 87 13.08 -18.93 -11.59
C GLY A 87 13.60 -18.03 -10.48
N MET A 88 13.03 -16.83 -10.34
CA MET A 88 13.40 -15.85 -9.30
C MET A 88 12.36 -15.85 -8.17
N HIS A 89 12.84 -16.03 -6.93
CA HIS A 89 12.00 -15.86 -5.74
C HIS A 89 12.08 -14.39 -5.30
N LYS A 90 11.19 -13.56 -5.82
CA LYS A 90 11.07 -12.13 -5.48
C LYS A 90 9.63 -11.79 -5.14
N GLY A 91 9.44 -10.89 -4.18
CA GLY A 91 8.11 -10.41 -3.80
C GLY A 91 8.08 -9.80 -2.42
N VAL A 92 6.88 -9.50 -1.95
CA VAL A 92 6.62 -8.99 -0.60
C VAL A 92 5.75 -9.99 0.15
N LEU A 93 6.20 -10.38 1.35
CA LEU A 93 5.42 -11.18 2.30
C LEU A 93 4.96 -10.27 3.43
N ARG A 94 3.66 -10.01 3.53
CA ARG A 94 3.07 -9.24 4.62
C ARG A 94 2.55 -10.16 5.69
N LEU A 95 3.06 -10.03 6.91
CA LEU A 95 2.69 -10.84 8.05
C LEU A 95 2.00 -9.99 9.12
N GLY A 96 0.72 -10.22 9.34
CA GLY A 96 0.00 -9.71 10.50
C GLY A 96 0.24 -10.61 11.71
N VAL A 97 0.76 -10.07 12.81
CA VAL A 97 1.14 -10.85 14.00
C VAL A 97 0.62 -10.22 15.28
N PHE A 98 0.26 -11.09 16.25
CA PHE A 98 -0.05 -10.67 17.61
C PHE A 98 1.23 -10.40 18.41
N ASN A 99 1.13 -9.62 19.48
CA ASN A 99 2.26 -9.32 20.37
C ASN A 99 3.01 -10.58 20.82
N SER A 100 2.31 -11.61 21.25
CA SER A 100 2.91 -12.87 21.70
C SER A 100 3.69 -13.58 20.60
N ALA A 101 3.14 -13.62 19.38
CA ALA A 101 3.80 -14.24 18.23
C ALA A 101 4.99 -13.40 17.75
N CYS A 102 4.88 -12.09 17.82
CA CYS A 102 5.96 -11.17 17.44
C CYS A 102 7.23 -11.38 18.26
N VAL A 103 7.08 -11.61 19.57
CA VAL A 103 8.22 -11.82 20.48
C VAL A 103 8.76 -13.26 20.40
N THR A 104 7.89 -14.26 20.20
CA THR A 104 8.27 -15.66 20.32
C THR A 104 8.63 -16.31 18.98
N TRP A 105 7.79 -16.11 17.96
CA TRP A 105 7.91 -16.84 16.69
C TRP A 105 8.63 -16.06 15.59
N VAL A 106 8.38 -14.77 15.49
CA VAL A 106 8.98 -13.94 14.43
C VAL A 106 10.51 -14.02 14.44
N PRO A 107 11.22 -13.88 15.60
CA PRO A 107 12.67 -13.98 15.64
C PRO A 107 13.24 -15.34 15.24
N GLN A 108 12.44 -16.39 15.34
CA GLN A 108 12.86 -17.76 15.00
C GLN A 108 12.57 -18.12 13.54
N LEU A 109 11.52 -17.53 12.95
CA LEU A 109 11.04 -17.89 11.61
C LEU A 109 11.54 -16.93 10.53
N VAL A 110 11.51 -15.62 10.79
CA VAL A 110 11.80 -14.62 9.76
C VAL A 110 13.28 -14.60 9.33
N PRO A 111 14.27 -14.60 10.24
CA PRO A 111 15.66 -14.57 9.81
C PRO A 111 16.10 -15.79 8.97
N PRO A 112 15.75 -17.04 9.33
CA PRO A 112 16.03 -18.20 8.46
C PRO A 112 15.34 -18.11 7.10
N PHE A 113 14.08 -17.64 7.07
CA PHE A 113 13.33 -17.45 5.84
C PHE A 113 13.99 -16.40 4.93
N GLN A 114 14.37 -15.25 5.45
CA GLN A 114 15.05 -14.21 4.68
C GLN A 114 16.43 -14.65 4.16
N LYS A 115 17.12 -15.50 4.93
CA LYS A 115 18.39 -16.09 4.50
C LYS A 115 18.18 -17.06 3.33
N GLN A 116 17.10 -17.84 3.34
CA GLN A 116 16.78 -18.79 2.27
C GLN A 116 16.21 -18.08 1.03
N PHE A 117 15.47 -17.00 1.23
CA PHE A 117 14.79 -16.26 0.16
C PHE A 117 15.15 -14.76 0.22
N PRO A 118 16.39 -14.38 -0.11
CA PRO A 118 16.87 -13.00 0.06
C PRO A 118 16.17 -11.99 -0.86
N GLY A 119 15.46 -12.44 -1.90
CA GLY A 119 14.68 -11.61 -2.80
C GLY A 119 13.25 -11.32 -2.32
N ILE A 120 12.84 -11.89 -1.16
CA ILE A 120 11.51 -11.65 -0.59
C ILE A 120 11.62 -10.62 0.54
N ASP A 121 10.95 -9.47 0.36
CA ASP A 121 10.79 -8.47 1.42
C ASP A 121 9.74 -8.93 2.44
N VAL A 122 10.09 -8.96 3.73
CA VAL A 122 9.17 -9.36 4.80
C VAL A 122 8.75 -8.13 5.58
N GLN A 123 7.48 -7.78 5.47
CA GLN A 123 6.84 -6.67 6.17
C GLN A 123 6.00 -7.20 7.34
N LEU A 124 6.30 -6.72 8.55
CA LEU A 124 5.62 -7.14 9.77
C LEU A 124 4.63 -6.07 10.21
N TYR A 125 3.39 -6.47 10.42
CA TYR A 125 2.32 -5.64 10.95
C TYR A 125 1.86 -6.22 12.28
N GLN A 126 2.07 -5.47 13.37
CA GLN A 126 1.70 -5.89 14.70
C GLN A 126 0.35 -5.27 15.08
N GLY A 127 -0.61 -6.10 15.51
CA GLY A 127 -1.94 -5.62 15.88
C GLY A 127 -2.76 -6.62 16.69
N SER A 128 -3.98 -6.23 17.01
CA SER A 128 -5.00 -7.09 17.62
C SER A 128 -5.59 -8.07 16.59
N TYR A 129 -6.42 -9.00 17.06
CA TYR A 129 -7.17 -9.90 16.16
C TYR A 129 -8.06 -9.13 15.17
N ALA A 130 -8.72 -8.07 15.65
CA ALA A 130 -9.57 -7.24 14.79
C ALA A 130 -8.75 -6.54 13.70
N ASP A 131 -7.60 -5.96 14.06
CA ASP A 131 -6.71 -5.30 13.11
C ASP A 131 -6.24 -6.27 12.02
N ILE A 132 -5.84 -7.48 12.38
CA ILE A 132 -5.37 -8.50 11.42
C ILE A 132 -6.51 -8.89 10.48
N VAL A 133 -7.73 -9.10 10.98
CA VAL A 133 -8.90 -9.40 10.16
C VAL A 133 -9.21 -8.25 9.19
N ASP A 134 -9.14 -7.01 9.67
CA ASP A 134 -9.40 -5.83 8.85
C ASP A 134 -8.32 -5.63 7.77
N TRP A 135 -7.04 -5.88 8.11
CA TRP A 135 -5.96 -5.88 7.11
C TRP A 135 -6.15 -6.94 6.03
N LEU A 136 -6.55 -8.16 6.41
CA LEU A 136 -6.83 -9.23 5.44
C LEU A 136 -8.00 -8.87 4.52
N LYS A 137 -9.09 -8.32 5.08
CA LYS A 137 -10.25 -7.87 4.30
C LYS A 137 -9.92 -6.66 3.42
N GLY A 138 -9.09 -5.75 3.93
CA GLY A 138 -8.66 -4.55 3.22
C GLY A 138 -7.55 -4.79 2.21
N GLY A 139 -6.97 -6.01 2.15
CA GLY A 139 -5.87 -6.34 1.25
C GLY A 139 -4.56 -5.63 1.60
N THR A 140 -4.30 -5.43 2.89
CA THR A 140 -3.05 -4.80 3.38
C THR A 140 -1.93 -5.82 3.45
#